data_d15b9ce1fd49c856164ba3615bbc4946
#
_entry.id   d15b9ce1fd49c856164ba3615bbc4946
#
_cell.length_a   1.000
_cell.length_b   1.000
_cell.length_c   1.000
_cell.angle_alpha   90.00
_cell.angle_beta   90.00
_cell.angle_gamma   90.00
#
_symmetry.space_group_name_H-M   'P 1'
#
loop_
_entity.id
_entity.type
_entity.pdbx_description
1 polymer ?
#
loop_
_entity_poly.entity_id
_entity_poly.type
_entity_poly.pdbx_seq_one_letter_code
_entity_poly.pdbx_strand_id
1 'polypeptide(L)'
;MLTPEDFAAFFVALNGYPPFPWQARLEAEVAAGGWPDQIAAPTGCGKTSSLDIAVFELARQATADSARTAPLRIYSIIDRRIVVDSTFHHARMIARKLQAAQDGILLTVADALRSIGGEDAPLIVARLRGGTWQDDSWISSPIQPAVIVSTVDQVGSRLLFRGYGVGPGQRPLHAALVGNDSLFLIDEAHLSRPFVNTVQAVRQLAHVAEAAPAMP
;
A
#
# COMPACT_ATOMS: atom_id res chain seq x y z
N MET A 1 12.08 -1.89 18.79
CA MET A 1 12.15 -2.48 17.42
C MET A 1 10.95 -3.40 17.28
N LEU A 2 10.19 -3.28 16.19
CA LEU A 2 9.05 -4.15 15.91
C LEU A 2 9.51 -5.48 15.35
N THR A 3 8.86 -6.58 15.79
CA THR A 3 9.11 -7.96 15.36
C THR A 3 7.86 -8.54 14.69
N PRO A 4 7.95 -9.64 13.91
CA PRO A 4 6.76 -10.28 13.33
C PRO A 4 5.74 -10.72 14.39
N GLU A 5 6.18 -11.11 15.58
CA GLU A 5 5.32 -11.54 16.70
C GLU A 5 4.41 -10.40 17.20
N ASP A 6 4.80 -9.14 17.01
CA ASP A 6 4.02 -7.97 17.40
C ASP A 6 2.79 -7.75 16.51
N PHE A 7 2.71 -8.39 15.34
CA PHE A 7 1.58 -8.26 14.41
C PHE A 7 0.24 -8.61 15.05
N ALA A 8 0.18 -9.69 15.81
CA ALA A 8 -1.08 -10.10 16.46
C ALA A 8 -1.58 -9.03 17.43
N ALA A 9 -0.69 -8.42 18.22
CA ALA A 9 -1.03 -7.33 19.14
C ALA A 9 -1.48 -6.08 18.39
N PHE A 10 -0.77 -5.70 17.31
CA PHE A 10 -1.15 -4.61 16.42
C PHE A 10 -2.53 -4.84 15.81
N PHE A 11 -2.78 -6.02 15.27
CA PHE A 11 -4.04 -6.36 14.62
C PHE A 11 -5.22 -6.30 15.60
N VAL A 12 -5.05 -6.81 16.83
CA VAL A 12 -6.06 -6.73 17.90
C VAL A 12 -6.32 -5.29 18.31
N ALA A 13 -5.28 -4.48 18.51
CA ALA A 13 -5.42 -3.06 18.86
C ALA A 13 -6.15 -2.27 17.74
N LEU A 14 -5.90 -2.65 16.49
CA LEU A 14 -6.52 -2.03 15.33
C LEU A 14 -7.97 -2.46 15.12
N ASN A 15 -8.27 -3.76 15.21
CA ASN A 15 -9.55 -4.34 14.77
C ASN A 15 -10.46 -4.78 15.94
N GLY A 16 -9.91 -4.96 17.15
CA GLY A 16 -10.65 -5.42 18.33
C GLY A 16 -10.82 -6.94 18.43
N TYR A 17 -10.25 -7.70 17.51
CA TYR A 17 -10.27 -9.18 17.47
C TYR A 17 -8.96 -9.71 16.88
N PRO A 18 -8.59 -10.98 17.16
CA PRO A 18 -7.35 -11.55 16.65
C PRO A 18 -7.40 -11.80 15.14
N PRO A 19 -6.24 -11.83 14.46
CA PRO A 19 -6.17 -12.16 13.03
C PRO A 19 -6.65 -13.59 12.77
N PHE A 20 -7.27 -13.79 11.61
CA PHE A 20 -7.55 -15.16 11.15
C PHE A 20 -6.24 -15.92 10.88
N PRO A 21 -6.25 -17.25 10.97
CA PRO A 21 -5.04 -18.06 10.75
C PRO A 21 -4.34 -17.79 9.41
N TRP A 22 -5.09 -17.48 8.36
CA TRP A 22 -4.50 -17.16 7.07
C TRP A 22 -3.81 -15.80 7.06
N GLN A 23 -4.32 -14.81 7.82
CA GLN A 23 -3.71 -13.47 7.94
C GLN A 23 -2.39 -13.54 8.69
N ALA A 24 -2.36 -14.31 9.79
CA ALA A 24 -1.13 -14.54 10.54
C ALA A 24 -0.07 -15.30 9.70
N ARG A 25 -0.50 -16.29 8.88
CA ARG A 25 0.42 -16.97 7.96
C ARG A 25 0.94 -16.05 6.87
N LEU A 26 0.07 -15.21 6.28
CA LEU A 26 0.49 -14.24 5.26
C LEU A 26 1.50 -13.25 5.82
N GLU A 27 1.27 -12.73 7.02
CA GLU A 27 2.22 -11.83 7.66
C GLU A 27 3.57 -12.50 7.87
N ALA A 28 3.61 -13.72 8.41
CA ALA A 28 4.84 -14.48 8.60
C ALA A 28 5.57 -14.74 7.26
N GLU A 29 4.85 -15.02 6.18
CA GLU A 29 5.41 -15.19 4.83
C GLU A 29 6.02 -13.88 4.32
N VAL A 30 5.28 -12.76 4.46
CA VAL A 30 5.74 -11.43 4.05
C VAL A 30 6.98 -11.01 4.84
N ALA A 31 7.01 -11.27 6.14
CA ALA A 31 8.15 -10.93 7.00
C ALA A 31 9.42 -11.75 6.66
N ALA A 32 9.26 -12.99 6.20
CA ALA A 32 10.35 -13.90 5.87
C ALA A 32 10.91 -13.72 4.44
N GLY A 33 10.07 -13.41 3.46
CA GLY A 33 10.48 -13.45 2.05
C GLY A 33 9.76 -12.45 1.13
N GLY A 34 8.90 -11.62 1.67
CA GLY A 34 8.12 -10.65 0.88
C GLY A 34 6.75 -11.18 0.44
N TRP A 35 6.05 -10.37 -0.33
CA TRP A 35 4.67 -10.63 -0.74
C TRP A 35 4.58 -11.78 -1.74
N PRO A 36 3.64 -12.75 -1.56
CA PRO A 36 3.34 -13.74 -2.57
C PRO A 36 2.65 -13.10 -3.78
N ASP A 37 2.83 -13.70 -4.95
CA ASP A 37 2.16 -13.24 -6.18
C ASP A 37 0.63 -13.38 -6.12
N GLN A 38 0.12 -14.28 -5.28
CA GLN A 38 -1.31 -14.54 -5.15
C GLN A 38 -1.71 -14.89 -3.72
N ILE A 39 -2.80 -14.27 -3.25
CA ILE A 39 -3.43 -14.60 -1.97
C ILE A 39 -4.75 -15.32 -2.26
N ALA A 40 -4.78 -16.63 -2.04
CA ALA A 40 -5.97 -17.45 -2.21
C ALA A 40 -6.79 -17.49 -0.91
N ALA A 41 -7.74 -16.59 -0.76
CA ALA A 41 -8.68 -16.57 0.36
C ALA A 41 -10.13 -16.44 -0.13
N PRO A 42 -11.10 -17.15 0.46
CA PRO A 42 -12.51 -17.04 0.09
C PRO A 42 -13.05 -15.61 0.24
N THR A 43 -14.16 -15.32 -0.45
CA THR A 43 -14.89 -14.07 -0.26
C THR A 43 -15.45 -14.00 1.17
N GLY A 44 -15.38 -12.83 1.80
CA GLY A 44 -15.85 -12.65 3.18
C GLY A 44 -14.84 -13.03 4.28
N CYS A 45 -13.67 -13.57 3.94
CA CYS A 45 -12.63 -13.94 4.91
C CYS A 45 -11.70 -12.79 5.30
N GLY A 46 -12.10 -11.54 5.13
CA GLY A 46 -11.31 -10.39 5.59
C GLY A 46 -10.07 -10.08 4.74
N LYS A 47 -10.11 -10.28 3.40
CA LYS A 47 -8.98 -9.95 2.50
C LYS A 47 -8.51 -8.50 2.59
N THR A 48 -9.40 -7.57 2.93
CA THR A 48 -9.07 -6.15 3.11
C THR A 48 -7.99 -5.93 4.18
N SER A 49 -7.88 -6.83 5.16
CA SER A 49 -6.83 -6.78 6.20
C SER A 49 -5.41 -7.05 5.67
N SER A 50 -5.24 -7.37 4.38
CA SER A 50 -3.91 -7.32 3.75
C SER A 50 -3.31 -5.91 3.82
N LEU A 51 -4.14 -4.85 3.92
CA LEU A 51 -3.67 -3.50 4.21
C LEU A 51 -3.02 -3.39 5.60
N ASP A 52 -3.59 -4.05 6.60
CA ASP A 52 -3.07 -4.04 7.97
C ASP A 52 -1.66 -4.67 8.00
N ILE A 53 -1.48 -5.79 7.28
CA ILE A 53 -0.20 -6.46 7.12
C ILE A 53 0.81 -5.55 6.41
N ALA A 54 0.40 -4.90 5.31
CA ALA A 54 1.29 -4.02 4.56
C ALA A 54 1.75 -2.80 5.36
N VAL A 55 0.86 -2.18 6.13
CA VAL A 55 1.18 -1.05 7.01
C VAL A 55 2.09 -1.49 8.15
N PHE A 56 1.81 -2.64 8.77
CA PHE A 56 2.65 -3.19 9.84
C PHE A 56 4.05 -3.53 9.34
N GLU A 57 4.16 -4.22 8.20
CA GLU A 57 5.45 -4.61 7.63
C GLU A 57 6.30 -3.40 7.25
N LEU A 58 5.70 -2.34 6.69
CA LEU A 58 6.39 -1.10 6.41
C LEU A 58 6.95 -0.47 7.70
N ALA A 59 6.16 -0.41 8.78
CA ALA A 59 6.58 0.10 10.07
C ALA A 59 7.67 -0.78 10.70
N ARG A 60 7.53 -2.11 10.62
CA ARG A 60 8.52 -3.06 11.15
C ARG A 60 9.88 -2.84 10.49
N GLN A 61 9.91 -2.73 9.16
CA GLN A 61 11.17 -2.49 8.44
C GLN A 61 11.74 -1.09 8.68
N ALA A 62 10.91 -0.09 9.00
CA ALA A 62 11.40 1.24 9.38
C ALA A 62 12.17 1.24 10.71
N THR A 63 11.94 0.25 11.58
CA THR A 63 12.67 0.10 12.85
C THR A 63 13.86 -0.86 12.77
N ALA A 64 14.08 -1.49 11.61
CA ALA A 64 15.18 -2.41 11.41
C ALA A 64 16.46 -1.69 10.96
N ASP A 65 17.61 -2.25 11.32
CA ASP A 65 18.92 -1.70 10.88
C ASP A 65 19.24 -1.99 9.40
N SER A 66 18.40 -2.79 8.72
CA SER A 66 18.58 -3.16 7.31
C SER A 66 17.88 -2.18 6.38
N ALA A 67 18.33 -2.13 5.13
CA ALA A 67 17.64 -1.35 4.11
C ALA A 67 16.18 -1.82 3.91
N ARG A 68 15.26 -0.88 3.90
CA ARG A 68 13.83 -1.13 3.69
C ARG A 68 13.57 -1.68 2.28
N THR A 69 12.84 -2.78 2.22
CA THR A 69 12.31 -3.36 0.97
C THR A 69 10.77 -3.25 0.89
N ALA A 70 10.09 -3.05 2.02
CA ALA A 70 8.65 -2.82 2.06
C ALA A 70 8.30 -1.50 1.35
N PRO A 71 7.41 -1.52 0.35
CA PRO A 71 7.08 -0.34 -0.42
C PRO A 71 6.40 0.76 0.40
N LEU A 72 6.76 2.01 0.10
CA LEU A 72 6.24 3.20 0.78
C LEU A 72 4.76 3.45 0.46
N ARG A 73 4.36 3.15 -0.78
CA ARG A 73 2.99 3.34 -1.26
C ARG A 73 2.28 2.01 -1.42
N ILE A 74 1.18 1.86 -0.72
CA ILE A 74 0.34 0.67 -0.73
C ILE A 74 -0.91 0.98 -1.53
N TYR A 75 -1.03 0.44 -2.74
CA TYR A 75 -2.21 0.59 -3.58
C TYR A 75 -3.16 -0.59 -3.36
N SER A 76 -4.35 -0.30 -2.83
CA SER A 76 -5.48 -1.25 -2.87
C SER A 76 -6.30 -0.98 -4.13
N ILE A 77 -6.23 -1.90 -5.09
CA ILE A 77 -6.78 -1.75 -6.42
C ILE A 77 -8.00 -2.64 -6.57
N ILE A 78 -9.14 -2.03 -6.83
CA ILE A 78 -10.45 -2.68 -6.78
C ILE A 78 -11.22 -2.36 -8.06
N ASP A 79 -11.83 -3.37 -8.67
CA ASP A 79 -12.62 -3.18 -9.89
C ASP A 79 -13.99 -2.52 -9.60
N ARG A 80 -14.63 -2.89 -8.48
CA ARG A 80 -15.99 -2.44 -8.14
C ARG A 80 -15.99 -1.18 -7.27
N ARG A 81 -16.61 -0.11 -7.75
CA ARG A 81 -16.68 1.20 -7.06
C ARG A 81 -17.23 1.15 -5.63
N ILE A 82 -18.20 0.27 -5.35
CA ILE A 82 -18.81 0.12 -4.02
C ILE A 82 -17.77 -0.41 -3.00
N VAL A 83 -16.92 -1.33 -3.42
CA VAL A 83 -15.89 -1.92 -2.55
C VAL A 83 -14.75 -0.91 -2.29
N VAL A 84 -14.51 0.03 -3.22
CA VAL A 84 -13.53 1.13 -3.00
C VAL A 84 -13.90 1.93 -1.75
N ASP A 85 -15.17 2.24 -1.54
CA ASP A 85 -15.59 3.06 -0.41
C ASP A 85 -15.40 2.33 0.94
N SER A 86 -15.72 1.05 1.04
CA SER A 86 -15.49 0.25 2.25
C SER A 86 -14.01 0.09 2.59
N THR A 87 -13.18 -0.19 1.58
CA THR A 87 -11.73 -0.30 1.76
C THR A 87 -11.10 1.04 2.13
N PHE A 88 -11.58 2.13 1.55
CA PHE A 88 -11.15 3.47 1.92
C PHE A 88 -11.49 3.82 3.37
N HIS A 89 -12.69 3.44 3.84
CA HIS A 89 -13.07 3.62 5.24
C HIS A 89 -12.16 2.82 6.19
N HIS A 90 -11.82 1.58 5.82
CA HIS A 90 -10.87 0.77 6.58
C HIS A 90 -9.48 1.42 6.63
N ALA A 91 -8.93 1.83 5.50
CA ALA A 91 -7.65 2.54 5.46
C ALA A 91 -7.65 3.83 6.32
N ARG A 92 -8.74 4.61 6.25
CA ARG A 92 -8.90 5.79 7.11
C ARG A 92 -9.01 5.45 8.60
N MET A 93 -9.62 4.33 8.94
CA MET A 93 -9.67 3.84 10.33
C MET A 93 -8.25 3.53 10.82
N ILE A 94 -7.43 2.86 10.02
CA ILE A 94 -6.00 2.61 10.33
C ILE A 94 -5.29 3.94 10.61
N ALA A 95 -5.32 4.86 9.65
CA ALA A 95 -4.63 6.15 9.78
C ALA A 95 -5.08 6.96 11.00
N ARG A 96 -6.40 7.00 11.28
CA ARG A 96 -6.95 7.70 12.46
C ARG A 96 -6.49 7.07 13.77
N LYS A 97 -6.50 5.73 13.88
CA LYS A 97 -6.05 5.05 15.10
C LYS A 97 -4.56 5.25 15.34
N LEU A 98 -3.74 5.19 14.30
CA LEU A 98 -2.32 5.50 14.39
C LEU A 98 -2.06 6.96 14.77
N GLN A 99 -2.79 7.91 14.19
CA GLN A 99 -2.66 9.33 14.52
C GLN A 99 -3.08 9.65 15.95
N ALA A 100 -4.11 8.97 16.47
CA ALA A 100 -4.63 9.19 17.81
C ALA A 100 -3.89 8.40 18.91
N ALA A 101 -2.97 7.50 18.54
CA ALA A 101 -2.27 6.64 19.48
C ALA A 101 -1.37 7.44 20.42
N GLN A 102 -1.48 7.18 21.72
CA GLN A 102 -0.67 7.82 22.76
C GLN A 102 0.22 6.82 23.51
N ASP A 103 -0.04 5.53 23.36
CA ASP A 103 0.71 4.45 23.99
C ASP A 103 0.59 3.13 23.21
N GLY A 104 1.26 2.09 23.70
CA GLY A 104 1.19 0.72 23.20
C GLY A 104 1.68 0.53 21.77
N ILE A 105 1.27 -0.60 21.19
CA ILE A 105 1.76 -1.04 19.88
C ILE A 105 1.36 -0.08 18.74
N LEU A 106 0.20 0.57 18.82
CA LEU A 106 -0.24 1.53 17.82
C LEU A 106 0.67 2.76 17.78
N LEU A 107 1.11 3.29 18.94
CA LEU A 107 2.08 4.38 18.99
C LEU A 107 3.42 3.96 18.42
N THR A 108 3.91 2.76 18.77
CA THR A 108 5.18 2.25 18.24
C THR A 108 5.16 2.15 16.72
N VAL A 109 4.06 1.65 16.14
CA VAL A 109 3.86 1.59 14.68
C VAL A 109 3.75 2.99 14.07
N ALA A 110 3.02 3.90 14.70
CA ALA A 110 2.87 5.28 14.23
C ALA A 110 4.22 6.02 14.20
N ASP A 111 5.03 5.89 15.25
CA ASP A 111 6.35 6.54 15.33
C ASP A 111 7.34 5.96 14.30
N ALA A 112 7.28 4.64 14.07
CA ALA A 112 8.05 4.00 13.02
C ALA A 112 7.71 4.56 11.63
N LEU A 113 6.42 4.73 11.32
CA LEU A 113 5.98 5.32 10.04
C LEU A 113 6.36 6.80 9.93
N ARG A 114 6.24 7.59 11.02
CA ARG A 114 6.69 8.99 11.06
C ARG A 114 8.18 9.13 10.78
N SER A 115 8.99 8.19 11.27
CA SER A 115 10.44 8.22 11.04
C SER A 115 10.83 8.11 9.57
N ILE A 116 9.96 7.52 8.71
CA ILE A 116 10.20 7.44 7.26
C ILE A 116 9.92 8.80 6.59
N GLY A 117 8.74 9.38 6.83
CA GLY A 117 8.27 10.56 6.12
C GLY A 117 8.67 11.90 6.75
N GLY A 118 8.97 11.90 8.05
CA GLY A 118 9.30 13.12 8.81
C GLY A 118 8.12 14.06 9.07
N GLU A 119 6.89 13.61 8.82
CA GLU A 119 5.65 14.38 8.99
C GLU A 119 4.92 13.95 10.27
N ASP A 120 4.08 14.84 10.82
CA ASP A 120 3.26 14.53 12.00
C ASP A 120 2.26 13.39 11.75
N ALA A 121 1.70 13.30 10.54
CA ALA A 121 0.78 12.24 10.16
C ALA A 121 1.57 10.95 9.84
N PRO A 122 1.34 9.83 10.53
CA PRO A 122 2.09 8.59 10.29
C PRO A 122 1.74 7.94 8.94
N LEU A 123 0.52 8.18 8.43
CA LEU A 123 0.02 7.52 7.22
C LEU A 123 -0.96 8.41 6.46
N ILE A 124 -0.66 8.70 5.20
CA ILE A 124 -1.59 9.33 4.26
C ILE A 124 -2.56 8.28 3.73
N VAL A 125 -3.83 8.66 3.58
CA VAL A 125 -4.85 7.82 2.92
C VAL A 125 -5.53 8.62 1.84
N ALA A 126 -5.30 8.24 0.59
CA ALA A 126 -5.88 8.87 -0.58
C ALA A 126 -6.85 7.94 -1.32
N ARG A 127 -7.80 8.53 -2.07
CA ARG A 127 -8.75 7.80 -2.89
C ARG A 127 -8.69 8.30 -4.33
N LEU A 128 -8.37 7.38 -5.25
CA LEU A 128 -8.37 7.66 -6.68
C LEU A 128 -9.58 6.97 -7.33
N ARG A 129 -10.64 7.75 -7.51
CA ARG A 129 -11.89 7.30 -8.14
C ARG A 129 -12.35 8.34 -9.16
N GLY A 130 -12.74 7.89 -10.35
CA GLY A 130 -13.28 8.77 -11.39
C GLY A 130 -14.58 9.46 -10.95
N GLY A 131 -14.77 10.71 -11.37
CA GLY A 131 -15.99 11.49 -11.07
C GLY A 131 -16.04 12.14 -9.69
N THR A 132 -14.96 12.09 -8.91
CA THR A 132 -14.83 12.78 -7.62
C THR A 132 -13.62 13.72 -7.63
N TRP A 133 -13.59 14.67 -6.68
CA TRP A 133 -12.40 15.50 -6.44
C TRP A 133 -11.19 14.61 -6.19
N GLN A 134 -10.08 14.90 -6.85
CA GLN A 134 -8.84 14.16 -6.69
C GLN A 134 -8.15 14.60 -5.39
N ASP A 135 -7.77 13.61 -4.58
CA ASP A 135 -6.96 13.83 -3.40
C ASP A 135 -5.48 13.70 -3.81
N ASP A 136 -4.80 14.84 -3.87
CA ASP A 136 -3.39 14.92 -4.28
C ASP A 136 -2.42 14.91 -3.10
N SER A 137 -2.89 14.64 -1.87
CA SER A 137 -2.05 14.62 -0.66
C SER A 137 -0.87 13.66 -0.77
N TRP A 138 -1.08 12.48 -1.39
CA TRP A 138 -0.04 11.48 -1.61
C TRP A 138 1.05 11.88 -2.62
N ILE A 139 0.80 12.93 -3.42
CA ILE A 139 1.74 13.50 -4.39
C ILE A 139 2.52 14.64 -3.75
N SER A 140 1.84 15.45 -2.93
CA SER A 140 2.44 16.59 -2.25
C SER A 140 3.52 16.20 -1.26
N SER A 141 3.40 15.00 -0.67
CA SER A 141 4.39 14.42 0.25
C SER A 141 4.86 13.04 -0.25
N PRO A 142 5.69 12.99 -1.28
CA PRO A 142 6.04 11.74 -1.96
C PRO A 142 6.90 10.77 -1.13
N ILE A 143 7.51 11.22 -0.06
CA ILE A 143 8.30 10.41 0.89
C ILE A 143 7.48 9.89 2.07
N GLN A 144 6.21 10.30 2.18
CA GLN A 144 5.33 9.92 3.27
C GLN A 144 4.71 8.54 3.01
N PRO A 145 4.64 7.65 4.03
CA PRO A 145 3.86 6.41 3.94
C PRO A 145 2.43 6.67 3.51
N ALA A 146 1.94 5.93 2.51
CA ALA A 146 0.63 6.19 1.96
C ALA A 146 -0.13 4.89 1.60
N VAL A 147 -1.43 4.87 1.92
CA VAL A 147 -2.39 3.89 1.38
C VAL A 147 -3.27 4.60 0.36
N ILE A 148 -3.25 4.12 -0.87
CA ILE A 148 -4.02 4.67 -1.98
C ILE A 148 -5.06 3.65 -2.41
N VAL A 149 -6.34 3.92 -2.14
CA VAL A 149 -7.45 3.07 -2.58
C VAL A 149 -7.93 3.55 -3.95
N SER A 150 -7.89 2.69 -4.93
CA SER A 150 -8.07 3.08 -6.33
C SER A 150 -8.86 2.07 -7.14
N THR A 151 -9.43 2.53 -8.26
CA THR A 151 -9.90 1.65 -9.31
C THR A 151 -8.77 1.28 -10.28
N VAL A 152 -8.93 0.15 -10.97
CA VAL A 152 -7.99 -0.33 -12.00
C VAL A 152 -7.69 0.74 -13.04
N ASP A 153 -8.73 1.44 -13.53
CA ASP A 153 -8.57 2.49 -14.56
C ASP A 153 -7.68 3.64 -14.09
N GLN A 154 -7.84 4.06 -12.83
CA GLN A 154 -7.09 5.20 -12.28
C GLN A 154 -5.60 4.88 -12.14
N VAL A 155 -5.25 3.70 -11.62
CA VAL A 155 -3.85 3.28 -11.50
C VAL A 155 -3.27 2.95 -12.88
N GLY A 156 -3.99 2.18 -13.69
CA GLY A 156 -3.54 1.79 -15.04
C GLY A 156 -3.28 2.99 -15.94
N SER A 157 -4.17 4.01 -15.91
CA SER A 157 -3.95 5.22 -16.71
C SER A 157 -2.70 6.00 -16.29
N ARG A 158 -2.38 6.01 -14.98
CA ARG A 158 -1.17 6.67 -14.47
C ARG A 158 0.10 5.92 -14.86
N LEU A 159 0.10 4.59 -14.71
CA LEU A 159 1.22 3.75 -15.18
C LEU A 159 1.53 3.96 -16.67
N LEU A 160 0.51 4.23 -17.48
CA LEU A 160 0.63 4.46 -18.92
C LEU A 160 0.82 5.96 -19.29
N PHE A 161 1.20 6.82 -18.35
CA PHE A 161 1.41 8.25 -18.55
C PHE A 161 0.18 9.01 -19.05
N ARG A 162 -1.03 8.43 -18.91
CA ARG A 162 -2.30 9.07 -19.29
C ARG A 162 -2.89 9.91 -18.17
N GLY A 163 -3.04 9.33 -16.97
CA GLY A 163 -3.50 9.98 -15.74
C GLY A 163 -4.86 10.65 -15.93
N TYR A 164 -5.96 9.89 -15.81
CA TYR A 164 -7.31 10.48 -15.91
C TYR A 164 -7.50 11.62 -14.90
N GLY A 165 -7.85 12.79 -15.40
CA GLY A 165 -8.00 14.02 -14.62
C GLY A 165 -6.67 14.71 -14.23
N VAL A 166 -5.53 14.20 -14.69
CA VAL A 166 -4.20 14.75 -14.40
C VAL A 166 -3.74 15.65 -15.53
N GLY A 167 -3.29 16.87 -15.18
CA GLY A 167 -2.71 17.80 -16.15
C GLY A 167 -1.46 17.21 -16.83
N PRO A 168 -1.19 17.55 -18.11
CA PRO A 168 -0.09 16.97 -18.88
C PRO A 168 1.27 17.06 -18.19
N GLY A 169 1.58 18.16 -17.52
CA GLY A 169 2.85 18.36 -16.82
C GLY A 169 3.04 17.49 -15.56
N GLN A 170 1.95 17.01 -14.98
CA GLN A 170 2.00 16.17 -13.78
C GLN A 170 1.98 14.67 -14.09
N ARG A 171 1.63 14.26 -15.30
CA ARG A 171 1.52 12.85 -15.68
C ARG A 171 2.80 12.04 -15.44
N PRO A 172 4.01 12.55 -15.76
CA PRO A 172 5.24 11.83 -15.46
C PRO A 172 5.45 11.60 -13.95
N LEU A 173 5.13 12.59 -13.12
CA LEU A 173 5.22 12.48 -11.67
C LEU A 173 4.27 11.40 -11.14
N HIS A 174 3.01 11.40 -11.58
CA HIS A 174 2.04 10.38 -11.20
C HIS A 174 2.49 8.98 -11.64
N ALA A 175 3.01 8.84 -12.87
CA ALA A 175 3.53 7.56 -13.37
C ALA A 175 4.72 7.07 -12.54
N ALA A 176 5.66 7.97 -12.21
CA ALA A 176 6.82 7.66 -11.39
C ALA A 176 6.43 7.18 -9.99
N LEU A 177 5.52 7.90 -9.32
CA LEU A 177 5.06 7.53 -7.96
C LEU A 177 4.24 6.24 -7.93
N VAL A 178 3.50 5.94 -9.00
CA VAL A 178 2.76 4.67 -9.10
C VAL A 178 3.70 3.52 -9.46
N GLY A 179 4.68 3.75 -10.33
CA GLY A 179 5.57 2.71 -10.85
C GLY A 179 6.74 2.35 -9.94
N ASN A 180 7.09 3.19 -8.96
CA ASN A 180 8.26 2.98 -8.10
C ASN A 180 7.86 2.94 -6.62
N ASP A 181 8.54 2.10 -5.84
CA ASP A 181 8.36 1.95 -4.39
C ASP A 181 6.88 1.76 -4.02
N SER A 182 6.20 0.84 -4.73
CA SER A 182 4.75 0.63 -4.67
C SER A 182 4.38 -0.85 -4.56
N LEU A 183 3.50 -1.17 -3.61
CA LEU A 183 2.84 -2.47 -3.49
C LEU A 183 1.45 -2.38 -4.13
N PHE A 184 1.12 -3.32 -5.00
CA PHE A 184 -0.22 -3.45 -5.58
C PHE A 184 -0.95 -4.65 -4.98
N LEU A 185 -1.95 -4.37 -4.15
CA LEU A 185 -2.92 -5.34 -3.65
C LEU A 185 -4.15 -5.29 -4.57
N ILE A 186 -4.24 -6.23 -5.52
CA ILE A 186 -5.28 -6.24 -6.54
C ILE A 186 -6.38 -7.21 -6.11
N ASP A 187 -7.57 -6.66 -5.79
CA ASP A 187 -8.74 -7.47 -5.46
C ASP A 187 -9.36 -8.05 -6.73
N GLU A 188 -9.80 -9.31 -6.67
CA GLU A 188 -10.42 -10.04 -7.80
C GLU A 188 -9.60 -9.92 -9.11
N ALA A 189 -8.28 -10.10 -9.01
CA ALA A 189 -7.31 -9.90 -10.11
C ALA A 189 -7.70 -10.64 -11.42
N HIS A 190 -8.45 -11.75 -11.31
CA HIS A 190 -8.93 -12.51 -12.45
C HIS A 190 -9.92 -11.74 -13.35
N LEU A 191 -10.60 -10.71 -12.81
CA LEU A 191 -11.49 -9.84 -13.58
C LEU A 191 -10.73 -8.76 -14.37
N SER A 192 -9.48 -8.48 -14.01
CA SER A 192 -8.67 -7.38 -14.56
C SER A 192 -7.35 -7.88 -15.16
N ARG A 193 -7.36 -9.02 -15.85
CA ARG A 193 -6.17 -9.64 -16.47
C ARG A 193 -5.31 -8.68 -17.31
N PRO A 194 -5.87 -7.81 -18.18
CA PRO A 194 -5.05 -6.86 -18.95
C PRO A 194 -4.26 -5.90 -18.04
N PHE A 195 -4.84 -5.48 -16.93
CA PHE A 195 -4.14 -4.65 -15.95
C PHE A 195 -3.01 -5.42 -15.25
N VAL A 196 -3.26 -6.64 -14.81
CA VAL A 196 -2.24 -7.51 -14.21
C VAL A 196 -1.06 -7.71 -15.16
N ASN A 197 -1.34 -8.00 -16.44
CA ASN A 197 -0.30 -8.12 -17.46
C ASN A 197 0.49 -6.82 -17.65
N THR A 198 -0.17 -5.66 -17.60
CA THR A 198 0.49 -4.35 -17.66
C THR A 198 1.43 -4.15 -16.46
N VAL A 199 0.99 -4.46 -15.25
CA VAL A 199 1.82 -4.38 -14.04
C VAL A 199 3.03 -5.29 -14.13
N GLN A 200 2.85 -6.53 -14.61
CA GLN A 200 3.95 -7.47 -14.82
C GLN A 200 4.97 -6.96 -15.85
N ALA A 201 4.50 -6.39 -16.94
CA ALA A 201 5.38 -5.80 -17.96
C ALA A 201 6.17 -4.60 -17.41
N VAL A 202 5.52 -3.73 -16.60
CA VAL A 202 6.20 -2.60 -15.95
C VAL A 202 7.29 -3.09 -14.99
N ARG A 203 7.01 -4.12 -14.18
CA ARG A 203 8.02 -4.73 -13.28
C ARG A 203 9.22 -5.30 -14.06
N GLN A 204 8.97 -6.00 -15.17
CA GLN A 204 10.04 -6.53 -16.01
C GLN A 204 10.92 -5.42 -16.60
N LEU A 205 10.29 -4.33 -17.08
CA LEU A 205 11.02 -3.17 -17.62
C LEU A 205 11.83 -2.44 -16.53
N ALA A 206 11.32 -2.33 -15.32
CA ALA A 206 12.05 -1.75 -14.20
C ALA A 206 13.32 -2.55 -13.89
N HIS A 207 13.26 -3.88 -13.81
CA HIS A 207 14.43 -4.73 -13.61
C HIS A 207 15.47 -4.60 -14.72
N VAL A 208 15.03 -4.46 -15.98
CA VAL A 208 15.94 -4.24 -17.10
C VAL A 208 16.63 -2.87 -16.99
N ALA A 209 15.90 -1.83 -16.57
CA ALA A 209 16.44 -0.49 -16.38
C ALA A 209 17.45 -0.43 -15.23
N GLU A 210 17.22 -1.14 -14.12
CA GLU A 210 18.15 -1.26 -13.00
C GLU A 210 19.43 -2.03 -13.36
N ALA A 211 19.34 -3.02 -14.25
CA ALA A 211 20.48 -3.80 -14.73
C ALA A 211 21.26 -3.10 -15.86
N ALA A 212 20.74 -2.02 -16.45
CA ALA A 212 21.41 -1.29 -17.50
C ALA A 212 22.62 -0.52 -16.93
N PRO A 213 23.79 -0.55 -17.56
CA PRO A 213 24.93 0.25 -17.12
C PRO A 213 24.55 1.74 -17.17
N ALA A 214 24.97 2.49 -16.14
CA ALA A 214 24.78 3.94 -16.12
C ALA A 214 25.32 4.52 -17.44
N MET A 215 24.49 5.24 -18.16
CA MET A 215 24.95 5.95 -19.36
C MET A 215 25.99 7.00 -18.94
N PRO A 216 27.07 7.13 -19.70
CA PRO A 216 28.14 8.09 -19.38
C PRO A 216 27.68 9.56 -19.43
#